data_fafb8556d5abaed7aa918522db689793
#
_entry.id   fafb8556d5abaed7aa918522db689793
#
_cell.length_a   1.000
_cell.length_b   1.000
_cell.length_c   1.000
_cell.angle_alpha   90.00
_cell.angle_beta   90.00
_cell.angle_gamma   90.00
#
_symmetry.space_group_name_H-M   'P 1'
#
loop_
_entity.id
_entity.type
_entity.pdbx_description
1 polymer ?
#
loop_
_entity_poly.entity_id
_entity_poly.type
_entity_poly.pdbx_seq_one_letter_code
_entity_poly.pdbx_strand_id
1 'polypeptide(L)'
;VDIMHQVDIIEDVAIAYGYNNIEPLWRELPTTGEAKPDQHLINVARDLMVGLGYQETLNTTLTNSETLFTKMNMPNSPLIELANPKVITMTCIRNWLLPSLMEFLSVNQSVEFPQKIFELGKVTLLDHTKETKTRDENWLAAATAHPNANFSEIKSTLDSFMVNFGVEWQIKESSNPSFIEGRVGS
;
A
#
# COMPACT_ATOMS: atom_id res chain seq x y z
N VAL A 1 8.51 33.47 14.48
CA VAL A 1 9.94 33.77 14.56
C VAL A 1 10.59 33.17 13.34
N ASP A 2 11.11 34.00 12.42
CA ASP A 2 11.54 33.58 11.09
C ASP A 2 12.99 33.09 11.06
N ILE A 3 13.78 33.35 12.12
CA ILE A 3 15.17 32.92 12.26
C ILE A 3 15.32 32.14 13.55
N MET A 4 15.57 30.85 13.43
CA MET A 4 15.70 29.93 14.57
C MET A 4 17.15 29.45 14.75
N HIS A 5 17.94 29.51 13.70
CA HIS A 5 19.35 29.08 13.68
C HIS A 5 20.18 29.96 12.76
N GLN A 6 21.48 30.02 13.01
CA GLN A 6 22.41 30.80 12.14
C GLN A 6 22.40 30.34 10.67
N VAL A 7 22.02 29.08 10.41
CA VAL A 7 21.88 28.52 9.05
C VAL A 7 20.81 29.25 8.24
N ASP A 8 19.76 29.76 8.88
CA ASP A 8 18.67 30.49 8.21
C ASP A 8 19.21 31.77 7.56
N ILE A 9 20.16 32.49 8.27
CA ILE A 9 20.81 33.65 7.72
C ILE A 9 21.80 33.26 6.62
N ILE A 10 22.52 32.14 6.78
CA ILE A 10 23.44 31.63 5.75
C ILE A 10 22.67 31.29 4.48
N GLU A 11 21.48 30.71 4.58
CA GLU A 11 20.62 30.43 3.45
C GLU A 11 20.22 31.72 2.70
N ASP A 12 19.74 32.74 3.42
CA ASP A 12 19.38 34.02 2.82
C ASP A 12 20.55 34.67 2.08
N VAL A 13 21.76 34.63 2.69
CA VAL A 13 22.98 35.12 2.06
C VAL A 13 23.33 34.29 0.82
N ALA A 14 23.20 32.97 0.88
CA ALA A 14 23.46 32.08 -0.25
C ALA A 14 22.50 32.32 -1.42
N ILE A 15 21.22 32.57 -1.11
CA ILE A 15 20.22 32.95 -2.11
C ILE A 15 20.59 34.28 -2.77
N ALA A 16 20.93 35.28 -1.99
CA ALA A 16 21.31 36.58 -2.50
C ALA A 16 22.61 36.55 -3.33
N TYR A 17 23.58 35.72 -2.93
CA TYR A 17 24.80 35.48 -3.69
C TYR A 17 24.55 34.70 -4.99
N GLY A 18 23.57 33.83 -4.99
CA GLY A 18 23.19 32.93 -6.06
C GLY A 18 23.84 31.55 -5.96
N TYR A 19 23.05 30.52 -5.81
CA TYR A 19 23.53 29.13 -5.71
C TYR A 19 24.41 28.69 -6.89
N ASN A 20 24.16 29.24 -8.10
CA ASN A 20 24.98 28.94 -9.28
C ASN A 20 26.42 29.44 -9.18
N ASN A 21 26.71 30.34 -8.24
CA ASN A 21 28.05 30.85 -8.00
C ASN A 21 28.81 30.03 -6.95
N ILE A 22 28.17 29.05 -6.35
CA ILE A 22 28.77 28.17 -5.33
C ILE A 22 29.18 26.88 -6.02
N GLU A 23 30.47 26.55 -5.96
CA GLU A 23 30.99 25.31 -6.51
C GLU A 23 30.57 24.12 -5.62
N PRO A 24 29.83 23.14 -6.17
CA PRO A 24 29.40 21.97 -5.39
C PRO A 24 30.59 21.04 -5.13
N LEU A 25 30.79 20.69 -3.87
CA LEU A 25 31.79 19.73 -3.46
C LEU A 25 31.18 18.34 -3.39
N TRP A 26 31.55 17.46 -4.30
CA TRP A 26 31.19 16.04 -4.23
C TRP A 26 32.16 15.31 -3.32
N ARG A 27 31.62 14.75 -2.24
CA ARG A 27 32.42 13.84 -1.40
C ARG A 27 32.35 12.44 -2.00
N GLU A 28 33.50 11.84 -2.22
CA GLU A 28 33.61 10.40 -2.49
C GLU A 28 33.27 9.67 -1.20
N LEU A 29 32.03 9.18 -1.12
CA LEU A 29 31.61 8.34 -0.01
C LEU A 29 31.96 6.88 -0.37
N PRO A 30 32.71 6.15 0.48
CA PRO A 30 33.10 4.77 0.21
C PRO A 30 31.94 3.76 0.45
N THR A 31 30.71 4.24 0.49
CA THR A 31 29.54 3.41 0.75
C THR A 31 28.68 3.31 -0.50
N THR A 32 28.36 2.08 -0.89
CA THR A 32 27.34 1.78 -1.91
C THR A 32 26.01 1.49 -1.23
N GLY A 33 24.92 1.95 -1.83
CA GLY A 33 23.59 1.58 -1.37
C GLY A 33 23.30 0.10 -1.68
N GLU A 34 22.52 -0.53 -0.83
CA GLU A 34 22.03 -1.90 -1.02
C GLU A 34 20.51 -1.94 -0.82
N ALA A 35 19.84 -2.74 -1.66
CA ALA A 35 18.42 -2.97 -1.49
C ALA A 35 18.15 -3.86 -0.26
N LYS A 36 17.07 -3.58 0.47
CA LYS A 36 16.64 -4.46 1.56
C LYS A 36 16.30 -5.85 1.01
N PRO A 37 16.52 -6.93 1.79
CA PRO A 37 16.26 -8.30 1.32
C PRO A 37 14.82 -8.54 0.83
N ASP A 38 13.84 -7.93 1.48
CA ASP A 38 12.42 -8.04 1.11
C ASP A 38 12.09 -7.33 -0.22
N GLN A 39 12.89 -6.36 -0.63
CA GLN A 39 12.65 -5.60 -1.87
C GLN A 39 12.73 -6.49 -3.12
N HIS A 40 13.59 -7.50 -3.11
CA HIS A 40 13.67 -8.46 -4.22
C HIS A 40 12.36 -9.25 -4.36
N LEU A 41 11.80 -9.76 -3.26
CA LEU A 41 10.53 -10.48 -3.27
C LEU A 41 9.37 -9.59 -3.72
N ILE A 42 9.35 -8.34 -3.27
CA ILE A 42 8.35 -7.34 -3.69
C ILE A 42 8.42 -7.13 -5.21
N ASN A 43 9.62 -6.99 -5.77
CA ASN A 43 9.79 -6.79 -7.20
C ASN A 43 9.34 -8.02 -8.00
N VAL A 44 9.71 -9.23 -7.57
CA VAL A 44 9.24 -10.48 -8.20
C VAL A 44 7.72 -10.58 -8.16
N ALA A 45 7.09 -10.29 -7.02
CA ALA A 45 5.63 -10.30 -6.90
C ALA A 45 4.95 -9.29 -7.83
N ARG A 46 5.54 -8.09 -7.96
CA ARG A 46 5.06 -7.05 -8.89
C ARG A 46 5.12 -7.53 -10.34
N ASP A 47 6.27 -8.04 -10.76
CA ASP A 47 6.48 -8.51 -12.14
C ASP A 47 5.52 -9.65 -12.49
N LEU A 48 5.26 -10.56 -11.55
CA LEU A 48 4.27 -11.63 -11.73
C LEU A 48 2.85 -11.07 -11.91
N MET A 49 2.43 -10.11 -11.10
CA MET A 49 1.09 -9.52 -11.22
C MET A 49 0.93 -8.76 -12.54
N VAL A 50 1.95 -8.02 -12.96
CA VAL A 50 1.98 -7.35 -14.28
C VAL A 50 1.91 -8.40 -15.40
N GLY A 51 2.66 -9.50 -15.30
CA GLY A 51 2.63 -10.62 -16.24
C GLY A 51 1.27 -11.32 -16.32
N LEU A 52 0.49 -11.33 -15.24
CA LEU A 52 -0.88 -11.84 -15.19
C LEU A 52 -1.92 -10.83 -15.72
N GLY A 53 -1.47 -9.67 -16.21
CA GLY A 53 -2.32 -8.65 -16.84
C GLY A 53 -3.01 -7.71 -15.85
N TYR A 54 -2.46 -7.57 -14.63
CA TYR A 54 -2.96 -6.62 -13.63
C TYR A 54 -2.19 -5.31 -13.69
N GLN A 55 -2.88 -4.21 -13.49
CA GLN A 55 -2.32 -2.88 -13.37
C GLN A 55 -2.03 -2.56 -11.88
N GLU A 56 -0.82 -2.12 -11.58
CA GLU A 56 -0.46 -1.67 -10.24
C GLU A 56 -1.15 -0.33 -9.92
N THR A 57 -1.68 -0.25 -8.72
CA THR A 57 -2.22 0.99 -8.15
C THR A 57 -1.43 1.34 -6.89
N LEU A 58 -1.34 2.61 -6.59
CA LEU A 58 -0.72 3.13 -5.38
C LEU A 58 -1.73 4.01 -4.64
N ASN A 59 -2.22 3.49 -3.53
CA ASN A 59 -3.16 4.21 -2.67
C ASN A 59 -2.45 4.74 -1.41
N THR A 60 -3.08 5.74 -0.78
CA THR A 60 -2.55 6.31 0.47
C THR A 60 -2.62 5.31 1.62
N THR A 61 -1.61 5.33 2.49
CA THR A 61 -1.62 4.55 3.75
C THR A 61 -2.60 5.12 4.77
N LEU A 62 -2.90 6.41 4.68
CA LEU A 62 -3.88 7.08 5.54
C LEU A 62 -5.28 6.88 4.98
N THR A 63 -6.20 6.57 5.87
CA THR A 63 -7.61 6.28 5.56
C THR A 63 -8.49 6.60 6.77
N ASN A 64 -9.68 6.02 6.84
CA ASN A 64 -10.60 6.16 7.97
C ASN A 64 -11.32 4.85 8.27
N SER A 65 -11.93 4.77 9.45
CA SER A 65 -12.65 3.57 9.91
C SER A 65 -13.88 3.23 9.06
N GLU A 66 -14.54 4.23 8.47
CA GLU A 66 -15.68 4.01 7.58
C GLU A 66 -15.26 3.21 6.34
N THR A 67 -14.16 3.60 5.69
CA THR A 67 -13.61 2.90 4.53
C THR A 67 -13.13 1.50 4.89
N LEU A 68 -12.45 1.34 6.05
CA LEU A 68 -11.89 0.05 6.45
C LEU A 68 -12.95 -0.97 6.90
N PHE A 69 -14.01 -0.52 7.55
CA PHE A 69 -14.98 -1.42 8.19
C PHE A 69 -16.39 -1.26 7.64
N THR A 70 -16.98 -0.08 7.72
CA THR A 70 -18.39 0.11 7.38
C THR A 70 -18.66 -0.21 5.91
N LYS A 71 -17.87 0.36 4.98
CA LYS A 71 -17.99 0.09 3.53
C LYS A 71 -17.65 -1.36 3.17
N MET A 72 -16.87 -2.04 4.01
CA MET A 72 -16.49 -3.44 3.84
C MET A 72 -17.39 -4.41 4.61
N ASN A 73 -18.47 -3.93 5.22
CA ASN A 73 -19.38 -4.74 6.05
C ASN A 73 -18.67 -5.52 7.18
N MET A 74 -17.56 -4.96 7.68
CA MET A 74 -16.76 -5.57 8.73
C MET A 74 -17.06 -4.92 10.08
N PRO A 75 -16.98 -5.68 11.19
CA PRO A 75 -17.07 -5.11 12.52
C PRO A 75 -15.86 -4.21 12.79
N ASN A 76 -16.09 -3.11 13.52
CA ASN A 76 -15.00 -2.25 13.94
C ASN A 76 -13.98 -3.01 14.80
N SER A 77 -12.72 -2.78 14.54
CA SER A 77 -11.61 -3.30 15.34
C SER A 77 -10.63 -2.17 15.71
N PRO A 78 -9.77 -2.38 16.71
CA PRO A 78 -8.79 -1.37 17.10
C PRO A 78 -7.89 -0.98 15.92
N LEU A 79 -7.67 0.33 15.77
CA LEU A 79 -6.86 0.94 14.72
C LEU A 79 -5.74 1.79 15.32
N ILE A 80 -4.79 2.13 14.47
CA ILE A 80 -3.77 3.13 14.76
C ILE A 80 -4.31 4.47 14.28
N GLU A 81 -4.76 5.28 15.21
CA GLU A 81 -5.38 6.58 14.94
C GLU A 81 -4.36 7.72 15.01
N LEU A 82 -4.56 8.73 14.18
CA LEU A 82 -3.77 9.96 14.19
C LEU A 82 -4.31 10.89 15.27
N ALA A 83 -3.44 11.37 16.17
CA ALA A 83 -3.82 12.29 17.23
C ALA A 83 -4.31 13.65 16.67
N ASN A 84 -3.72 14.11 15.58
CA ASN A 84 -4.03 15.42 14.97
C ASN A 84 -4.11 15.30 13.45
N PRO A 85 -5.15 14.68 12.87
CA PRO A 85 -5.28 14.55 11.43
C PRO A 85 -5.49 15.93 10.77
N LYS A 86 -4.66 16.26 9.78
CA LYS A 86 -4.84 17.49 8.98
C LYS A 86 -6.03 17.41 8.04
N VAL A 87 -6.37 16.21 7.62
CA VAL A 87 -7.49 15.92 6.70
C VAL A 87 -8.50 15.07 7.46
N ILE A 88 -9.72 15.58 7.57
CA ILE A 88 -10.81 14.97 8.36
C ILE A 88 -11.13 13.54 7.89
N THR A 89 -10.92 13.24 6.61
CA THR A 89 -11.17 11.92 6.01
C THR A 89 -9.98 10.97 6.09
N MET A 90 -8.88 11.36 6.72
CA MET A 90 -7.66 10.56 6.86
C MET A 90 -7.25 10.49 8.33
N THR A 91 -7.96 9.69 9.10
CA THR A 91 -7.87 9.67 10.57
C THR A 91 -7.07 8.50 11.14
N CYS A 92 -6.78 7.49 10.34
CA CYS A 92 -6.07 6.30 10.78
C CYS A 92 -5.15 5.71 9.69
N ILE A 93 -4.29 4.79 10.09
CA ILE A 93 -3.43 4.02 9.20
C ILE A 93 -4.17 2.74 8.79
N ARG A 94 -4.07 2.37 7.52
CA ARG A 94 -4.70 1.15 6.98
C ARG A 94 -4.07 -0.11 7.56
N ASN A 95 -4.90 -1.07 7.92
CA ASN A 95 -4.51 -2.40 8.39
C ASN A 95 -4.72 -3.51 7.35
N TRP A 96 -5.26 -3.19 6.18
CA TRP A 96 -5.39 -4.07 5.01
C TRP A 96 -5.56 -3.25 3.73
N LEU A 97 -5.34 -3.89 2.55
CA LEU A 97 -5.26 -3.19 1.27
C LEU A 97 -6.58 -3.17 0.50
N LEU A 98 -7.42 -4.20 0.66
CA LEU A 98 -8.62 -4.37 -0.16
C LEU A 98 -9.58 -3.17 -0.14
N PRO A 99 -9.84 -2.50 1.01
CA PRO A 99 -10.70 -1.32 1.01
C PRO A 99 -10.21 -0.20 0.09
N SER A 100 -8.89 0.00 0.02
CA SER A 100 -8.29 1.00 -0.87
C SER A 100 -8.50 0.65 -2.34
N LEU A 101 -8.41 -0.64 -2.71
CA LEU A 101 -8.72 -1.10 -4.07
C LEU A 101 -10.21 -0.94 -4.40
N MET A 102 -11.10 -1.22 -3.45
CA MET A 102 -12.55 -1.02 -3.64
C MET A 102 -12.89 0.47 -3.82
N GLU A 103 -12.26 1.34 -3.04
CA GLU A 103 -12.41 2.79 -3.20
C GLU A 103 -11.88 3.26 -4.56
N PHE A 104 -10.71 2.77 -4.99
CA PHE A 104 -10.16 3.05 -6.32
C PHE A 104 -11.13 2.65 -7.44
N LEU A 105 -11.69 1.45 -7.40
CA LEU A 105 -12.68 0.98 -8.38
C LEU A 105 -13.94 1.85 -8.36
N SER A 106 -14.38 2.29 -7.18
CA SER A 106 -15.59 3.09 -7.03
C SER A 106 -15.52 4.47 -7.69
N VAL A 107 -14.34 5.07 -7.74
CA VAL A 107 -14.11 6.38 -8.40
C VAL A 107 -13.72 6.24 -9.87
N ASN A 108 -13.41 5.03 -10.35
CA ASN A 108 -13.02 4.75 -11.73
C ASN A 108 -14.09 3.96 -12.51
N GLN A 109 -15.37 4.14 -12.18
CA GLN A 109 -16.49 3.44 -12.82
C GLN A 109 -16.66 3.78 -14.31
N SER A 110 -16.13 4.90 -14.77
CA SER A 110 -16.16 5.31 -16.18
C SER A 110 -15.09 4.63 -17.05
N VAL A 111 -14.15 3.93 -16.44
CA VAL A 111 -13.10 3.19 -17.15
C VAL A 111 -13.68 1.88 -17.68
N GLU A 112 -13.31 1.50 -18.91
CA GLU A 112 -13.80 0.27 -19.56
C GLU A 112 -13.40 -1.00 -18.79
N PHE A 113 -14.26 -2.01 -18.83
CA PHE A 113 -14.02 -3.34 -18.31
C PHE A 113 -13.27 -4.25 -19.32
N PRO A 114 -12.50 -5.25 -18.85
CA PRO A 114 -12.27 -5.62 -17.45
C PRO A 114 -11.25 -4.71 -16.77
N GLN A 115 -11.50 -4.34 -15.52
CA GLN A 115 -10.53 -3.68 -14.67
C GLN A 115 -9.85 -4.73 -13.79
N LYS A 116 -8.56 -4.95 -13.99
CA LYS A 116 -7.71 -5.85 -13.20
C LYS A 116 -6.65 -5.01 -12.52
N ILE A 117 -6.76 -4.85 -11.23
CA ILE A 117 -5.86 -3.98 -10.44
C ILE A 117 -5.24 -4.74 -9.28
N PHE A 118 -4.05 -4.34 -8.89
CA PHE A 118 -3.39 -4.83 -7.68
C PHE A 118 -2.63 -3.71 -6.97
N GLU A 119 -2.35 -3.92 -5.71
CA GLU A 119 -1.46 -3.07 -4.92
C GLU A 119 -0.51 -3.95 -4.11
N LEU A 120 0.78 -3.63 -4.19
CA LEU A 120 1.81 -4.07 -3.27
C LEU A 120 2.11 -2.90 -2.33
N GLY A 121 1.65 -3.01 -1.08
CA GLY A 121 1.72 -1.90 -0.16
C GLY A 121 1.93 -2.33 1.28
N LYS A 122 2.36 -1.37 2.08
CA LYS A 122 2.46 -1.56 3.53
C LYS A 122 1.11 -1.43 4.18
N VAL A 123 0.88 -2.29 5.15
CA VAL A 123 -0.17 -2.18 6.16
C VAL A 123 0.49 -2.15 7.52
N THR A 124 -0.14 -1.50 8.49
CA THR A 124 0.38 -1.41 9.84
C THR A 124 -0.60 -2.07 10.81
N LEU A 125 -0.11 -3.05 11.53
CA LEU A 125 -0.86 -3.85 12.49
C LEU A 125 -0.46 -3.50 13.92
N LEU A 126 -1.41 -3.62 14.86
CA LEU A 126 -1.10 -3.51 16.28
C LEU A 126 -0.23 -4.70 16.72
N ASP A 127 0.86 -4.40 17.42
CA ASP A 127 1.76 -5.40 17.98
C ASP A 127 2.30 -4.92 19.34
N HIS A 128 1.66 -5.36 20.39
CA HIS A 128 2.02 -4.96 21.77
C HIS A 128 3.40 -5.47 22.22
N THR A 129 4.05 -6.33 21.45
CA THR A 129 5.41 -6.84 21.77
C THR A 129 6.52 -5.85 21.32
N LYS A 130 6.18 -4.89 20.46
CA LYS A 130 7.10 -3.87 19.96
C LYS A 130 7.05 -2.61 20.82
N GLU A 131 8.15 -1.88 20.86
CA GLU A 131 8.23 -0.58 21.54
C GLU A 131 7.21 0.41 20.99
N THR A 132 7.08 0.48 19.67
CA THR A 132 6.09 1.30 18.97
C THR A 132 4.66 0.78 19.07
N LYS A 133 4.46 -0.43 19.64
CA LYS A 133 3.18 -1.17 19.69
C LYS A 133 2.58 -1.44 18.31
N THR A 134 3.39 -1.39 17.27
CA THR A 134 2.99 -1.59 15.89
C THR A 134 4.04 -2.36 15.11
N ARG A 135 3.61 -3.02 14.02
CA ARG A 135 4.48 -3.61 13.02
C ARG A 135 3.96 -3.32 11.62
N ASP A 136 4.88 -3.06 10.70
CA ASP A 136 4.59 -2.92 9.29
C ASP A 136 4.78 -4.25 8.56
N GLU A 137 3.85 -4.57 7.67
CA GLU A 137 3.93 -5.73 6.79
C GLU A 137 3.75 -5.31 5.33
N ASN A 138 4.43 -5.98 4.41
CA ASN A 138 4.21 -5.82 2.99
C ASN A 138 3.13 -6.83 2.55
N TRP A 139 2.03 -6.32 2.03
CA TRP A 139 0.90 -7.12 1.56
C TRP A 139 0.68 -6.92 0.06
N LEU A 140 0.13 -7.95 -0.57
CA LEU A 140 -0.41 -7.90 -1.93
C LEU A 140 -1.92 -8.08 -1.87
N ALA A 141 -2.64 -7.18 -2.53
CA ALA A 141 -4.06 -7.35 -2.81
C ALA A 141 -4.33 -7.16 -4.30
N ALA A 142 -5.28 -7.91 -4.83
CA ALA A 142 -5.70 -7.80 -6.22
C ALA A 142 -7.23 -7.85 -6.32
N ALA A 143 -7.76 -7.15 -7.31
CA ALA A 143 -9.18 -7.15 -7.62
C ALA A 143 -9.42 -7.23 -9.13
N THR A 144 -10.42 -7.99 -9.52
CA THR A 144 -10.91 -8.08 -10.90
C THR A 144 -12.37 -7.63 -10.94
N ALA A 145 -12.69 -6.65 -11.76
CA ALA A 145 -14.03 -6.12 -11.90
C ALA A 145 -14.49 -6.18 -13.35
N HIS A 146 -15.57 -6.90 -13.60
CA HIS A 146 -16.33 -6.92 -14.86
C HIS A 146 -17.67 -7.68 -14.65
N PRO A 147 -18.64 -7.59 -15.57
CA PRO A 147 -19.98 -8.16 -15.38
C PRO A 147 -20.03 -9.66 -15.09
N ASN A 148 -19.05 -10.43 -15.57
CA ASN A 148 -18.95 -11.89 -15.41
C ASN A 148 -17.89 -12.33 -14.41
N ALA A 149 -17.34 -11.41 -13.59
CA ALA A 149 -16.32 -11.73 -12.61
C ALA A 149 -16.80 -12.80 -11.62
N ASN A 150 -15.95 -13.77 -11.33
CA ASN A 150 -16.31 -14.89 -10.48
C ASN A 150 -15.12 -15.42 -9.67
N PHE A 151 -15.45 -16.28 -8.68
CA PHE A 151 -14.45 -16.87 -7.79
C PHE A 151 -13.36 -17.67 -8.53
N SER A 152 -13.75 -18.43 -9.57
CA SER A 152 -12.82 -19.27 -10.31
C SER A 152 -11.75 -18.46 -11.04
N GLU A 153 -12.09 -17.26 -11.53
CA GLU A 153 -11.14 -16.36 -12.19
C GLU A 153 -10.08 -15.86 -11.22
N ILE A 154 -10.49 -15.30 -10.09
CA ILE A 154 -9.53 -14.79 -9.11
C ILE A 154 -8.72 -15.92 -8.46
N LYS A 155 -9.33 -17.09 -8.25
CA LYS A 155 -8.62 -18.28 -7.78
C LYS A 155 -7.55 -18.72 -8.79
N SER A 156 -7.86 -18.74 -10.09
CA SER A 156 -6.90 -19.09 -11.14
C SER A 156 -5.71 -18.11 -11.19
N THR A 157 -5.99 -16.82 -10.97
CA THR A 157 -4.93 -15.81 -10.83
C THR A 157 -4.04 -16.11 -9.63
N LEU A 158 -4.64 -16.41 -8.49
CA LEU A 158 -3.91 -16.76 -7.26
C LEU A 158 -3.11 -18.04 -7.43
N ASP A 159 -3.68 -19.10 -8.03
CA ASP A 159 -2.96 -20.35 -8.36
C ASP A 159 -1.71 -20.06 -9.21
N SER A 160 -1.89 -19.28 -10.27
CA SER A 160 -0.79 -18.92 -11.17
C SER A 160 0.28 -18.09 -10.47
N PHE A 161 -0.13 -17.13 -9.64
CA PHE A 161 0.79 -16.32 -8.84
C PHE A 161 1.59 -17.21 -7.89
N MET A 162 0.95 -18.05 -7.09
CA MET A 162 1.61 -18.86 -6.07
C MET A 162 2.59 -19.88 -6.67
N VAL A 163 2.21 -20.54 -7.77
CA VAL A 163 3.09 -21.46 -8.48
C VAL A 163 4.35 -20.75 -9.00
N ASN A 164 4.20 -19.58 -9.61
CA ASN A 164 5.34 -18.84 -10.17
C ASN A 164 6.15 -18.12 -9.07
N PHE A 165 5.54 -17.79 -7.96
CA PHE A 165 6.23 -17.24 -6.78
C PHE A 165 7.00 -18.33 -6.00
N GLY A 166 6.73 -19.62 -6.30
CA GLY A 166 7.43 -20.76 -5.70
C GLY A 166 6.90 -21.15 -4.33
N VAL A 167 5.65 -20.87 -4.03
CA VAL A 167 5.01 -21.18 -2.73
C VAL A 167 3.92 -22.24 -2.93
N GLU A 168 4.01 -23.34 -2.20
CA GLU A 168 2.92 -24.30 -2.09
C GLU A 168 1.81 -23.73 -1.21
N TRP A 169 0.58 -23.83 -1.67
CA TRP A 169 -0.57 -23.30 -0.96
C TRP A 169 -1.80 -24.19 -1.13
N GLN A 170 -2.73 -24.05 -0.22
CA GLN A 170 -4.02 -24.73 -0.25
C GLN A 170 -5.09 -23.74 0.15
N ILE A 171 -6.24 -23.81 -0.54
CA ILE A 171 -7.40 -23.00 -0.18
C ILE A 171 -8.37 -23.86 0.65
N LYS A 172 -8.90 -23.28 1.72
CA LYS A 172 -9.97 -23.86 2.54
C LYS A 172 -11.17 -22.94 2.47
N GLU A 173 -12.36 -23.53 2.57
CA GLU A 173 -13.57 -22.76 2.70
C GLU A 173 -13.49 -21.86 3.93
N SER A 174 -13.88 -20.62 3.75
CA SER A 174 -13.85 -19.58 4.79
C SER A 174 -15.10 -18.70 4.68
N SER A 175 -15.33 -17.88 5.70
CA SER A 175 -16.41 -16.90 5.72
C SER A 175 -15.85 -15.53 6.08
N ASN A 176 -16.28 -14.50 5.36
CA ASN A 176 -15.93 -13.12 5.65
C ASN A 176 -17.11 -12.21 5.26
N PRO A 177 -17.56 -11.32 6.15
CA PRO A 177 -18.74 -10.48 5.93
C PRO A 177 -18.66 -9.54 4.71
N SER A 178 -17.45 -9.25 4.22
CA SER A 178 -17.24 -8.43 3.02
C SER A 178 -17.55 -9.14 1.72
N PHE A 179 -17.72 -10.47 1.73
CA PHE A 179 -17.86 -11.30 0.53
C PHE A 179 -19.15 -12.11 0.53
N ILE A 180 -19.52 -12.57 -0.64
CA ILE A 180 -20.70 -13.43 -0.83
C ILE A 180 -20.45 -14.77 -0.13
N GLU A 181 -21.38 -15.21 0.70
CA GLU A 181 -21.35 -16.51 1.37
C GLU A 181 -21.17 -17.66 0.38
N GLY A 182 -20.34 -18.65 0.74
CA GLY A 182 -20.01 -19.79 -0.12
C GLY A 182 -19.05 -19.46 -1.28
N ARG A 183 -18.52 -18.22 -1.34
CA ARG A 183 -17.54 -17.79 -2.35
C ARG A 183 -16.27 -17.20 -1.73
N VAL A 184 -15.93 -17.67 -0.54
CA VAL A 184 -14.75 -17.23 0.21
C VAL A 184 -13.86 -18.41 0.51
N GLY A 185 -12.55 -18.22 0.32
CA GLY A 185 -11.54 -19.18 0.70
C GLY A 185 -10.35 -18.49 1.39
N SER A 186 -9.73 -19.19 2.31
CA SER A 186 -8.52 -18.75 3.03
C SER A 186 -7.45 -19.85 3.08
#